data_1592aa1c77c90f1bbc65a7bb879b8587
#
_entry.id   1592aa1c77c90f1bbc65a7bb879b8587
#
_cell.length_a   1.000
_cell.length_b   1.000
_cell.length_c   1.000
_cell.angle_alpha   90.00
_cell.angle_beta   90.00
_cell.angle_gamma   90.00
#
_symmetry.space_group_name_H-M   'P 1'
#
loop_
_entity.id
_entity.type
_entity.pdbx_description
1 polymer ?
#
loop_
_entity_poly.entity_id
_entity_poly.type
_entity_poly.pdbx_seq_one_letter_code
_entity_poly.pdbx_strand_id
1 'polypeptide(L)'
;MEAVAQEIAERVQAAPFVKVVTHIDTDGITGGAIASEALARAGIDHEVAFAKKLDEATLTEIKRQGPALVWFVDLGAGLMHAMHGLDAVITDHHVPTEREVPKALRGDLMRFAESVDRVLMLNPHLEGEGSDVASGAGCAYAVAKSLDGRNTDLAAIAIVGAVGDVQDQEFRRLSGYNRTILQDGVAAGVVQAQMDLRLYGRETRPAYKMLQYATDPRIPRLSGSEEACIAFLLELGIDLKVEEHWRSWSDLDRGEKQRVVSALVSHMLERGCGVKEIERLVGETYTLVREPLGSPTRDAKEFATLINACGRYDEPEVGYRVCRGDREEYLAKALKLLRGHREYLMDSMDAIAEAGINQMDAIQYFHAADKIRDTVVGIAASMALSRENATKDLPIIAFANAEDGIKVSARTTRELVARGLDLAAIMQAASKAVGGHGGGHHAAAGATIPPGTEQKFLEIANEMVRDQLKGRVQESRFSAEGLGPS
;
A
#
# COMPACT_ATOMS: atom_id res chain seq x y z
N MET A 1 19.84 -8.30 5.45
CA MET A 1 19.20 -8.26 4.11
C MET A 1 20.18 -8.60 2.98
N GLU A 2 21.35 -7.93 2.83
CA GLU A 2 22.23 -8.14 1.67
C GLU A 2 22.78 -9.57 1.56
N ALA A 3 23.15 -10.21 2.68
CA ALA A 3 23.66 -11.59 2.66
C ALA A 3 22.61 -12.60 2.17
N VAL A 4 21.36 -12.46 2.64
CA VAL A 4 20.24 -13.31 2.21
C VAL A 4 19.88 -13.03 0.75
N ALA A 5 19.91 -11.76 0.32
CA ALA A 5 19.67 -11.38 -1.07
C ALA A 5 20.72 -12.01 -2.01
N GLN A 6 21.98 -12.06 -1.58
CA GLN A 6 23.06 -12.73 -2.34
C GLN A 6 22.83 -14.24 -2.45
N GLU A 7 22.46 -14.91 -1.36
CA GLU A 7 22.15 -16.35 -1.36
C GLU A 7 20.95 -16.68 -2.28
N ILE A 8 19.89 -15.85 -2.24
CA ILE A 8 18.76 -15.98 -3.15
C ILE A 8 19.20 -15.77 -4.61
N ALA A 9 20.02 -14.74 -4.87
CA ALA A 9 20.52 -14.45 -6.21
C ALA A 9 21.32 -15.61 -6.80
N GLU A 10 22.21 -16.24 -6.01
CA GLU A 10 22.97 -17.42 -6.42
C GLU A 10 22.05 -18.60 -6.78
N ARG A 11 21.00 -18.82 -5.99
CA ARG A 11 20.02 -19.87 -6.23
C ARG A 11 19.18 -19.61 -7.48
N VAL A 12 18.74 -18.37 -7.68
CA VAL A 12 18.02 -17.92 -8.88
C VAL A 12 18.89 -18.10 -10.12
N GLN A 13 20.17 -17.74 -10.04
CA GLN A 13 21.12 -17.86 -11.14
C GLN A 13 21.39 -19.31 -11.54
N ALA A 14 21.31 -20.24 -10.58
CA ALA A 14 21.51 -21.68 -10.84
C ALA A 14 20.25 -22.37 -11.41
N ALA A 15 19.09 -21.72 -11.37
CA ALA A 15 17.84 -22.32 -11.81
C ALA A 15 17.72 -22.29 -13.35
N PRO A 16 17.31 -23.41 -14.00
CA PRO A 16 17.09 -23.45 -15.44
C PRO A 16 15.85 -22.67 -15.88
N PHE A 17 14.91 -22.46 -14.97
CA PHE A 17 13.67 -21.72 -15.20
C PHE A 17 13.14 -21.22 -13.87
N VAL A 18 12.62 -19.99 -13.85
CA VAL A 18 12.00 -19.35 -12.67
C VAL A 18 10.56 -18.97 -12.93
N LYS A 19 9.65 -19.48 -12.09
CA LYS A 19 8.26 -19.00 -12.05
C LYS A 19 8.16 -17.88 -11.02
N VAL A 20 7.96 -16.64 -11.47
CA VAL A 20 7.68 -15.51 -10.59
C VAL A 20 6.19 -15.48 -10.29
N VAL A 21 5.81 -15.51 -9.02
CA VAL A 21 4.43 -15.36 -8.56
C VAL A 21 4.37 -14.10 -7.69
N THR A 22 3.60 -13.11 -8.13
CA THR A 22 3.58 -11.79 -7.49
C THR A 22 2.17 -11.34 -7.13
N HIS A 23 2.05 -10.49 -6.10
CA HIS A 23 0.79 -9.87 -5.72
C HIS A 23 0.30 -8.89 -6.78
N ILE A 24 -1.01 -8.59 -6.77
CA ILE A 24 -1.65 -7.73 -7.78
C ILE A 24 -1.70 -6.25 -7.41
N ASP A 25 -1.27 -5.85 -6.22
CA ASP A 25 -1.20 -4.43 -5.85
C ASP A 25 0.06 -3.75 -6.40
N THR A 26 0.26 -2.50 -6.05
CA THR A 26 1.40 -1.74 -6.58
C THR A 26 2.74 -2.34 -6.18
N ASP A 27 2.89 -2.77 -4.92
CA ASP A 27 4.16 -3.32 -4.43
C ASP A 27 4.47 -4.65 -5.12
N GLY A 28 3.49 -5.56 -5.18
CA GLY A 28 3.65 -6.82 -5.90
C GLY A 28 3.92 -6.63 -7.39
N ILE A 29 3.14 -5.80 -8.10
CA ILE A 29 3.33 -5.57 -9.55
C ILE A 29 4.73 -4.98 -9.83
N THR A 30 5.18 -3.99 -9.05
CA THR A 30 6.51 -3.38 -9.21
C THR A 30 7.62 -4.37 -8.87
N GLY A 31 7.46 -5.14 -7.79
CA GLY A 31 8.40 -6.20 -7.41
C GLY A 31 8.49 -7.31 -8.46
N GLY A 32 7.35 -7.74 -9.01
CA GLY A 32 7.30 -8.70 -10.12
C GLY A 32 8.00 -8.19 -11.38
N ALA A 33 7.83 -6.90 -11.68
CA ALA A 33 8.52 -6.26 -12.81
C ALA A 33 10.04 -6.19 -12.61
N ILE A 34 10.50 -5.89 -11.38
CA ILE A 34 11.92 -5.90 -11.01
C ILE A 34 12.49 -7.30 -11.15
N ALA A 35 11.83 -8.31 -10.58
CA ALA A 35 12.28 -9.70 -10.66
C ALA A 35 12.39 -10.15 -12.12
N SER A 36 11.35 -9.93 -12.92
CA SER A 36 11.34 -10.31 -14.34
C SER A 36 12.42 -9.60 -15.15
N GLU A 37 12.62 -8.28 -14.94
CA GLU A 37 13.64 -7.54 -15.67
C GLU A 37 15.06 -8.03 -15.30
N ALA A 38 15.30 -8.30 -14.01
CA ALA A 38 16.57 -8.85 -13.55
C ALA A 38 16.86 -10.24 -14.14
N LEU A 39 15.85 -11.12 -14.18
CA LEU A 39 15.93 -12.44 -14.79
C LEU A 39 16.21 -12.35 -16.31
N ALA A 40 15.48 -11.46 -17.01
CA ALA A 40 15.69 -11.25 -18.44
C ALA A 40 17.11 -10.76 -18.74
N ARG A 41 17.63 -9.80 -17.97
CA ARG A 41 19.01 -9.30 -18.11
C ARG A 41 20.07 -10.35 -17.80
N ALA A 42 19.76 -11.27 -16.86
CA ALA A 42 20.63 -12.41 -16.53
C ALA A 42 20.54 -13.56 -17.55
N GLY A 43 19.62 -13.50 -18.52
CA GLY A 43 19.40 -14.55 -19.51
C GLY A 43 18.72 -15.80 -18.93
N ILE A 44 17.95 -15.65 -17.85
CA ILE A 44 17.24 -16.74 -17.17
C ILE A 44 15.80 -16.78 -17.73
N ASP A 45 15.42 -17.95 -18.25
CA ASP A 45 14.05 -18.18 -18.72
C ASP A 45 13.06 -18.14 -17.55
N HIS A 46 11.97 -17.39 -17.72
CA HIS A 46 10.99 -17.20 -16.66
C HIS A 46 9.60 -16.88 -17.19
N GLU A 47 8.61 -17.06 -16.34
CA GLU A 47 7.24 -16.57 -16.53
C GLU A 47 6.79 -15.80 -15.29
N VAL A 48 5.84 -14.86 -15.47
CA VAL A 48 5.24 -14.09 -14.38
C VAL A 48 3.76 -14.43 -14.26
N ALA A 49 3.33 -14.76 -13.06
CA ALA A 49 1.94 -14.99 -12.71
C ALA A 49 1.51 -14.05 -11.58
N PHE A 50 0.26 -13.58 -11.65
CA PHE A 50 -0.31 -12.66 -10.67
C PHE A 50 -1.30 -13.39 -9.77
N ALA A 51 -1.26 -13.11 -8.47
CA ALA A 51 -2.16 -13.69 -7.49
C ALA A 51 -2.76 -12.61 -6.57
N LYS A 52 -4.09 -12.60 -6.39
CA LYS A 52 -4.78 -11.73 -5.43
C LYS A 52 -4.46 -12.08 -3.98
N LYS A 53 -4.20 -13.36 -3.75
CA LYS A 53 -3.76 -13.93 -2.47
C LYS A 53 -3.00 -15.22 -2.76
N LEU A 54 -2.14 -15.62 -1.86
CA LEU A 54 -1.57 -16.94 -1.85
C LEU A 54 -2.32 -17.78 -0.79
N ASP A 55 -2.91 -18.90 -1.20
CA ASP A 55 -3.56 -19.86 -0.34
C ASP A 55 -3.10 -21.29 -0.66
N GLU A 56 -3.53 -22.28 0.14
CA GLU A 56 -3.13 -23.67 -0.05
C GLU A 56 -3.57 -24.24 -1.40
N ALA A 57 -4.70 -23.78 -1.94
CA ALA A 57 -5.18 -24.20 -3.25
C ALA A 57 -4.25 -23.71 -4.37
N THR A 58 -3.89 -22.43 -4.32
CA THR A 58 -2.93 -21.82 -5.25
C THR A 58 -1.56 -22.50 -5.16
N LEU A 59 -1.06 -22.76 -3.95
CA LEU A 59 0.19 -23.49 -3.74
C LEU A 59 0.11 -24.93 -4.31
N THR A 60 -1.00 -25.60 -4.13
CA THR A 60 -1.20 -26.96 -4.66
C THR A 60 -1.14 -26.96 -6.19
N GLU A 61 -1.75 -25.96 -6.84
CA GLU A 61 -1.69 -25.82 -8.29
C GLU A 61 -0.26 -25.50 -8.78
N ILE A 62 0.46 -24.62 -8.10
CA ILE A 62 1.85 -24.32 -8.42
C ILE A 62 2.71 -25.58 -8.29
N LYS A 63 2.54 -26.36 -7.22
CA LYS A 63 3.24 -27.64 -7.02
C LYS A 63 2.94 -28.63 -8.13
N ARG A 64 1.69 -28.71 -8.59
CA ARG A 64 1.27 -29.61 -9.68
C ARG A 64 1.94 -29.25 -11.01
N GLN A 65 2.20 -27.97 -11.25
CA GLN A 65 2.92 -27.47 -12.43
C GLN A 65 4.41 -27.85 -12.41
N GLY A 66 4.98 -28.11 -11.24
CA GLY A 66 6.36 -28.60 -11.04
C GLY A 66 7.46 -27.66 -11.56
N PRO A 67 7.41 -26.33 -11.28
CA PRO A 67 8.46 -25.43 -11.71
C PRO A 67 9.79 -25.75 -11.04
N ALA A 68 10.91 -25.47 -11.73
CA ALA A 68 12.24 -25.73 -11.18
C ALA A 68 12.54 -24.85 -9.96
N LEU A 69 12.13 -23.59 -9.99
CA LEU A 69 12.20 -22.65 -8.89
C LEU A 69 10.99 -21.71 -8.95
N VAL A 70 10.40 -21.41 -7.78
CA VAL A 70 9.36 -20.38 -7.66
C VAL A 70 9.94 -19.17 -6.93
N TRP A 71 9.75 -17.99 -7.48
CA TRP A 71 10.05 -16.73 -6.80
C TRP A 71 8.75 -16.02 -6.43
N PHE A 72 8.40 -16.07 -5.15
CA PHE A 72 7.27 -15.33 -4.59
C PHE A 72 7.69 -13.90 -4.27
N VAL A 73 6.94 -12.93 -4.78
CA VAL A 73 7.20 -11.50 -4.60
C VAL A 73 6.00 -10.84 -3.94
N ASP A 74 6.23 -10.18 -2.81
CA ASP A 74 5.21 -9.54 -1.98
C ASP A 74 4.11 -10.52 -1.53
N LEU A 75 4.48 -11.78 -1.42
CA LEU A 75 3.64 -12.92 -1.04
C LEU A 75 4.51 -14.00 -0.41
N GLY A 76 3.91 -14.82 0.45
CA GLY A 76 4.49 -16.10 0.87
C GLY A 76 4.91 -16.16 2.32
N ALA A 77 5.22 -15.05 2.98
CA ALA A 77 5.65 -15.05 4.38
C ALA A 77 4.63 -15.73 5.31
N GLY A 78 3.33 -15.55 5.04
CA GLY A 78 2.24 -16.15 5.82
C GLY A 78 2.01 -17.64 5.57
N LEU A 79 2.56 -18.23 4.50
CA LEU A 79 2.29 -19.62 4.08
C LEU A 79 3.54 -20.48 3.95
N MET A 80 4.65 -20.06 4.51
CA MET A 80 5.90 -20.78 4.46
C MET A 80 5.81 -22.24 4.94
N HIS A 81 4.93 -22.48 5.93
CA HIS A 81 4.65 -23.81 6.47
C HIS A 81 4.01 -24.77 5.45
N ALA A 82 3.30 -24.24 4.45
CA ALA A 82 2.64 -25.03 3.41
C ALA A 82 3.51 -25.26 2.16
N MET A 83 4.74 -24.71 2.09
CA MET A 83 5.63 -24.80 0.92
C MET A 83 6.50 -26.06 0.88
N HIS A 84 6.23 -27.08 1.70
CA HIS A 84 6.99 -28.33 1.69
C HIS A 84 7.02 -28.96 0.30
N GLY A 85 8.22 -29.37 -0.12
CA GLY A 85 8.45 -30.02 -1.42
C GLY A 85 8.50 -29.05 -2.62
N LEU A 86 8.39 -27.74 -2.37
CA LEU A 86 8.59 -26.71 -3.38
C LEU A 86 9.99 -26.12 -3.23
N ASP A 87 10.70 -25.96 -4.35
CA ASP A 87 11.90 -25.16 -4.41
C ASP A 87 11.48 -23.71 -4.60
N ALA A 88 11.70 -22.86 -3.60
CA ALA A 88 11.17 -21.50 -3.60
C ALA A 88 12.10 -20.47 -2.96
N VAL A 89 12.01 -19.25 -3.46
CA VAL A 89 12.56 -18.05 -2.83
C VAL A 89 11.42 -17.04 -2.62
N ILE A 90 11.47 -16.31 -1.52
CA ILE A 90 10.44 -15.36 -1.10
C ILE A 90 11.10 -14.01 -0.86
N THR A 91 10.57 -12.96 -1.49
CA THR A 91 10.89 -11.56 -1.21
C THR A 91 9.60 -10.86 -0.75
N ASP A 92 9.44 -10.70 0.56
CA ASP A 92 8.20 -10.27 1.19
C ASP A 92 8.50 -9.41 2.42
N HIS A 93 7.54 -8.61 2.87
CA HIS A 93 7.66 -7.76 4.07
C HIS A 93 6.49 -7.95 5.05
N HIS A 94 5.56 -8.83 4.72
CA HIS A 94 4.47 -9.18 5.62
C HIS A 94 4.98 -10.02 6.80
N VAL A 95 4.24 -9.98 7.94
CA VAL A 95 4.60 -10.74 9.14
C VAL A 95 4.66 -12.23 8.83
N PRO A 96 5.81 -12.90 9.00
CA PRO A 96 5.92 -14.33 8.76
C PRO A 96 5.12 -15.11 9.80
N THR A 97 4.43 -16.17 9.37
CA THR A 97 3.89 -17.15 10.32
C THR A 97 5.02 -18.01 10.88
N GLU A 98 4.90 -18.36 12.18
CA GLU A 98 5.84 -19.31 12.80
C GLU A 98 5.85 -20.64 12.02
N ARG A 99 7.06 -21.20 11.83
CA ARG A 99 7.23 -22.51 11.21
C ARG A 99 6.70 -23.59 12.15
N GLU A 100 5.45 -23.98 12.04
CA GLU A 100 4.98 -25.19 12.65
C GLU A 100 5.53 -26.42 11.90
N VAL A 101 6.22 -27.30 12.60
CA VAL A 101 6.62 -28.62 12.06
C VAL A 101 5.35 -29.42 11.77
N PRO A 102 5.06 -29.78 10.51
CA PRO A 102 3.86 -30.57 10.20
C PRO A 102 3.84 -31.85 11.04
N LYS A 103 2.64 -32.20 11.53
CA LYS A 103 2.45 -33.41 12.37
C LYS A 103 3.02 -34.67 11.72
N ALA A 104 2.95 -34.79 10.37
CA ALA A 104 3.51 -35.89 9.61
C ALA A 104 5.04 -35.98 9.62
N LEU A 105 5.75 -34.88 9.94
CA LEU A 105 7.20 -34.81 10.00
C LEU A 105 7.75 -34.70 11.43
N ARG A 106 6.85 -34.65 12.42
CA ARG A 106 7.23 -34.66 13.85
C ARG A 106 7.79 -36.03 14.22
N GLY A 107 9.05 -36.20 14.09
CA GLY A 107 9.77 -37.48 14.37
C GLY A 107 10.75 -37.88 13.28
N ASP A 108 10.73 -37.23 12.13
CA ASP A 108 11.70 -37.44 11.06
C ASP A 108 12.46 -36.14 10.80
N LEU A 109 13.45 -35.85 11.65
CA LEU A 109 14.29 -34.65 11.57
C LEU A 109 15.04 -34.54 10.23
N MET A 110 15.40 -35.65 9.60
CA MET A 110 16.13 -35.66 8.32
C MET A 110 15.21 -35.23 7.18
N ARG A 111 14.00 -35.77 7.08
CA ARG A 111 12.99 -35.34 6.10
C ARG A 111 12.51 -33.91 6.31
N PHE A 112 12.45 -33.46 7.56
CA PHE A 112 12.15 -32.08 7.89
C PHE A 112 13.27 -31.14 7.46
N ALA A 113 14.53 -31.47 7.74
CA ALA A 113 15.69 -30.71 7.30
C ALA A 113 15.74 -30.62 5.75
N GLU A 114 15.59 -31.75 5.03
CA GLU A 114 15.54 -31.77 3.57
C GLU A 114 14.39 -30.94 2.97
N SER A 115 13.25 -30.82 3.66
CA SER A 115 12.09 -30.03 3.20
C SER A 115 12.21 -28.53 3.51
N VAL A 116 12.96 -28.19 4.56
CA VAL A 116 13.13 -26.79 5.04
C VAL A 116 14.24 -26.08 4.26
N ASP A 117 15.27 -26.81 3.80
CA ASP A 117 16.42 -26.26 3.09
C ASP A 117 16.08 -25.74 1.66
N ARG A 118 14.84 -25.94 1.19
CA ARG A 118 14.41 -25.53 -0.15
C ARG A 118 13.70 -24.19 -0.24
N VAL A 119 13.42 -23.53 0.88
CA VAL A 119 12.76 -22.21 0.88
C VAL A 119 13.67 -21.19 1.55
N LEU A 120 14.12 -20.21 0.78
CA LEU A 120 14.85 -19.03 1.28
C LEU A 120 13.89 -17.84 1.32
N MET A 121 13.94 -17.04 2.37
CA MET A 121 13.09 -15.84 2.51
C MET A 121 13.94 -14.63 2.90
N LEU A 122 13.82 -13.58 2.09
CA LEU A 122 14.25 -12.22 2.40
C LEU A 122 13.04 -11.47 2.93
N ASN A 123 13.07 -11.14 4.22
CA ASN A 123 11.99 -10.42 4.89
C ASN A 123 12.55 -9.61 6.06
N PRO A 124 12.23 -8.30 6.18
CA PRO A 124 12.73 -7.44 7.25
C PRO A 124 12.44 -7.96 8.65
N HIS A 125 11.31 -8.60 8.88
CA HIS A 125 10.94 -9.18 10.19
C HIS A 125 11.92 -10.24 10.67
N LEU A 126 12.59 -10.96 9.78
CA LEU A 126 13.58 -11.98 10.16
C LEU A 126 14.88 -11.35 10.67
N GLU A 127 15.10 -10.08 10.38
CA GLU A 127 16.25 -9.30 10.87
C GLU A 127 15.89 -8.41 12.08
N GLY A 128 14.68 -8.57 12.63
CA GLY A 128 14.21 -7.83 13.80
C GLY A 128 13.70 -6.42 13.47
N GLU A 129 13.43 -6.14 12.21
CA GLU A 129 12.90 -4.88 11.72
C GLU A 129 11.39 -4.99 11.39
N GLY A 130 10.72 -3.86 11.18
CA GLY A 130 9.29 -3.83 10.83
C GLY A 130 9.03 -3.85 9.32
N SER A 131 7.76 -3.97 8.94
CA SER A 131 7.31 -3.98 7.54
C SER A 131 7.62 -2.68 6.77
N ASP A 132 7.86 -1.55 7.47
CA ASP A 132 7.99 -0.21 6.85
C ASP A 132 9.42 0.12 6.41
N VAL A 133 10.38 -0.78 6.63
CA VAL A 133 11.79 -0.54 6.29
C VAL A 133 12.17 -1.01 4.89
N ALA A 134 11.43 -1.97 4.33
CA ALA A 134 11.54 -2.43 2.95
C ALA A 134 10.19 -2.97 2.51
N SER A 135 9.76 -2.65 1.29
CA SER A 135 8.60 -3.23 0.65
C SER A 135 8.93 -4.55 -0.05
N GLY A 136 7.92 -5.31 -0.52
CA GLY A 136 8.14 -6.51 -1.32
C GLY A 136 8.96 -6.21 -2.58
N ALA A 137 8.68 -5.08 -3.26
CA ALA A 137 9.50 -4.60 -4.38
C ALA A 137 10.93 -4.22 -3.94
N GLY A 138 11.09 -3.67 -2.74
CA GLY A 138 12.40 -3.38 -2.15
C GLY A 138 13.20 -4.65 -1.88
N CYS A 139 12.55 -5.69 -1.39
CA CYS A 139 13.16 -7.01 -1.20
C CYS A 139 13.54 -7.66 -2.55
N ALA A 140 12.66 -7.57 -3.56
CA ALA A 140 12.96 -8.05 -4.91
C ALA A 140 14.12 -7.27 -5.54
N TYR A 141 14.20 -5.95 -5.33
CA TYR A 141 15.31 -5.12 -5.77
C TYR A 141 16.65 -5.54 -5.14
N ALA A 142 16.68 -5.89 -3.86
CA ALA A 142 17.90 -6.36 -3.21
C ALA A 142 18.47 -7.60 -3.91
N VAL A 143 17.61 -8.55 -4.28
CA VAL A 143 17.99 -9.74 -5.06
C VAL A 143 18.43 -9.36 -6.47
N ALA A 144 17.69 -8.48 -7.15
CA ALA A 144 18.03 -8.01 -8.49
C ALA A 144 19.42 -7.33 -8.54
N LYS A 145 19.73 -6.48 -7.53
CA LYS A 145 21.05 -5.84 -7.38
C LYS A 145 22.15 -6.88 -7.11
N SER A 146 21.87 -7.93 -6.35
CA SER A 146 22.81 -9.03 -6.07
C SER A 146 23.05 -9.90 -7.29
N LEU A 147 22.05 -10.08 -8.18
CA LEU A 147 22.23 -10.77 -9.47
C LEU A 147 23.17 -10.00 -10.40
N ASP A 148 23.01 -8.69 -10.50
CA ASP A 148 23.88 -7.82 -11.28
C ASP A 148 23.85 -6.40 -10.71
N GLY A 149 25.00 -5.86 -10.31
CA GLY A 149 25.12 -4.49 -9.82
C GLY A 149 24.65 -3.39 -10.80
N ARG A 150 24.52 -3.71 -12.09
CA ARG A 150 23.93 -2.80 -13.09
C ARG A 150 22.44 -2.60 -12.94
N ASN A 151 21.75 -3.48 -12.21
CA ASN A 151 20.32 -3.38 -11.92
C ASN A 151 19.95 -2.26 -10.94
N THR A 152 20.89 -1.38 -10.56
CA THR A 152 20.63 -0.20 -9.72
C THR A 152 19.65 0.79 -10.35
N ASP A 153 19.42 0.76 -11.65
CA ASP A 153 18.39 1.55 -12.34
C ASP A 153 16.96 1.10 -11.96
N LEU A 154 16.76 -0.17 -11.57
CA LEU A 154 15.49 -0.71 -11.11
C LEU A 154 15.06 -0.13 -9.75
N ALA A 155 15.95 0.58 -9.05
CA ALA A 155 15.62 1.33 -7.84
C ALA A 155 14.45 2.30 -8.06
N ALA A 156 14.30 2.87 -9.26
CA ALA A 156 13.17 3.75 -9.58
C ALA A 156 11.82 3.05 -9.38
N ILE A 157 11.69 1.82 -9.85
CA ILE A 157 10.45 1.03 -9.74
C ILE A 157 10.27 0.51 -8.30
N ALA A 158 11.35 0.17 -7.60
CA ALA A 158 11.27 -0.21 -6.17
C ALA A 158 10.77 0.95 -5.29
N ILE A 159 11.19 2.19 -5.57
CA ILE A 159 10.66 3.39 -4.89
C ILE A 159 9.16 3.58 -5.18
N VAL A 160 8.69 3.30 -6.39
CA VAL A 160 7.24 3.33 -6.70
C VAL A 160 6.48 2.29 -5.88
N GLY A 161 7.01 1.06 -5.72
CA GLY A 161 6.44 0.02 -4.86
C GLY A 161 6.33 0.48 -3.41
N ALA A 162 7.43 0.92 -2.82
CA ALA A 162 7.46 1.40 -1.43
C ALA A 162 6.51 2.59 -1.17
N VAL A 163 6.38 3.53 -2.13
CA VAL A 163 5.40 4.64 -2.05
C VAL A 163 3.97 4.12 -2.21
N GLY A 164 3.76 3.12 -3.06
CA GLY A 164 2.47 2.45 -3.26
C GLY A 164 1.99 1.73 -2.01
N ASP A 165 2.92 1.14 -1.26
CA ASP A 165 2.69 0.51 0.05
C ASP A 165 2.74 1.51 1.22
N VAL A 166 2.74 2.81 0.93
CA VAL A 166 2.58 3.89 1.92
C VAL A 166 3.74 4.01 2.93
N GLN A 167 4.91 3.41 2.64
CA GLN A 167 6.06 3.35 3.56
C GLN A 167 6.78 4.68 3.77
N ASP A 168 6.39 5.72 3.04
CA ASP A 168 6.90 7.09 3.19
C ASP A 168 6.04 7.98 4.12
N GLN A 169 4.96 7.44 4.73
CA GLN A 169 3.98 8.28 5.44
C GLN A 169 4.38 8.60 6.88
N GLU A 170 4.89 7.66 7.65
CA GLU A 170 5.14 7.84 9.07
C GLU A 170 6.13 9.00 9.32
N PHE A 171 7.28 8.96 8.65
CA PHE A 171 8.32 9.98 8.78
C PHE A 171 8.26 11.05 7.68
N ARG A 172 7.23 11.03 6.83
CA ARG A 172 7.13 11.87 5.61
C ARG A 172 8.31 11.70 4.66
N ARG A 173 8.95 10.53 4.72
CA ARG A 173 10.06 10.08 3.89
C ARG A 173 10.22 8.57 4.00
N LEU A 174 10.85 7.96 3.03
CA LEU A 174 11.29 6.58 3.11
C LEU A 174 12.35 6.39 4.21
N SER A 175 12.35 5.22 4.84
CA SER A 175 13.25 4.84 5.96
C SER A 175 13.84 3.45 5.73
N GLY A 176 14.70 3.01 6.65
CA GLY A 176 15.27 1.68 6.63
C GLY A 176 15.99 1.35 5.32
N TYR A 177 15.83 0.14 4.80
CA TYR A 177 16.45 -0.31 3.56
C TYR A 177 15.96 0.44 2.32
N ASN A 178 14.71 0.94 2.32
CA ASN A 178 14.21 1.82 1.25
C ASN A 178 15.08 3.06 1.07
N ARG A 179 15.78 3.51 2.13
CA ARG A 179 16.73 4.63 2.04
C ARG A 179 17.97 4.25 1.25
N THR A 180 18.46 3.03 1.40
CA THR A 180 19.57 2.48 0.59
C THR A 180 19.18 2.38 -0.87
N ILE A 181 17.97 1.88 -1.15
CA ILE A 181 17.42 1.80 -2.52
C ILE A 181 17.34 3.19 -3.15
N LEU A 182 16.87 4.19 -2.40
CA LEU A 182 16.81 5.57 -2.87
C LEU A 182 18.20 6.13 -3.19
N GLN A 183 19.21 5.86 -2.36
CA GLN A 183 20.60 6.27 -2.60
C GLN A 183 21.16 5.63 -3.87
N ASP A 184 20.89 4.35 -4.10
CA ASP A 184 21.24 3.66 -5.35
C ASP A 184 20.59 4.33 -6.56
N GLY A 185 19.28 4.62 -6.49
CA GLY A 185 18.53 5.27 -7.58
C GLY A 185 19.01 6.70 -7.88
N VAL A 186 19.40 7.45 -6.86
CA VAL A 186 20.01 8.78 -7.02
C VAL A 186 21.38 8.67 -7.66
N ALA A 187 22.22 7.74 -7.19
CA ALA A 187 23.54 7.49 -7.76
C ALA A 187 23.47 7.00 -9.23
N ALA A 188 22.46 6.17 -9.56
CA ALA A 188 22.19 5.72 -10.93
C ALA A 188 21.56 6.80 -11.83
N GLY A 189 21.20 7.97 -11.28
CA GLY A 189 20.56 9.06 -12.02
C GLY A 189 19.16 8.71 -12.54
N VAL A 190 18.40 7.88 -11.80
CA VAL A 190 17.04 7.47 -12.15
C VAL A 190 15.98 8.05 -11.24
N VAL A 191 16.33 8.45 -10.02
CA VAL A 191 15.44 9.06 -9.02
C VAL A 191 16.06 10.33 -8.48
N GLN A 192 15.23 11.34 -8.26
CA GLN A 192 15.53 12.54 -7.48
C GLN A 192 14.59 12.60 -6.28
N ALA A 193 15.14 12.85 -5.09
CA ALA A 193 14.37 13.10 -3.88
C ALA A 193 14.51 14.56 -3.46
N GLN A 194 13.41 15.18 -3.06
CA GLN A 194 13.41 16.57 -2.57
C GLN A 194 12.28 16.80 -1.57
N MET A 195 12.47 17.79 -0.69
CA MET A 195 11.39 18.26 0.19
C MET A 195 10.45 19.15 -0.61
N ASP A 196 9.16 18.73 -0.69
CA ASP A 196 8.15 19.42 -1.50
C ASP A 196 6.73 19.14 -0.94
N LEU A 197 5.69 19.71 -1.56
CA LEU A 197 4.30 19.35 -1.28
C LEU A 197 4.04 17.88 -1.61
N ARG A 198 3.43 17.17 -0.67
CA ARG A 198 3.10 15.74 -0.83
C ARG A 198 1.71 15.48 -1.39
N LEU A 199 1.09 16.48 -1.99
CA LEU A 199 -0.24 16.36 -2.61
C LEU A 199 -0.16 15.56 -3.91
N TYR A 200 -1.22 14.81 -4.22
CA TYR A 200 -1.34 14.04 -5.46
C TYR A 200 -1.64 14.97 -6.66
N GLY A 201 -1.04 14.71 -7.80
CA GLY A 201 -1.27 15.44 -9.04
C GLY A 201 -0.28 16.58 -9.29
N ARG A 202 0.93 16.47 -8.77
CA ARG A 202 2.00 17.43 -8.94
C ARG A 202 2.47 17.52 -10.39
N GLU A 203 2.47 16.42 -11.11
CA GLU A 203 2.84 16.33 -12.54
C GLU A 203 1.64 16.51 -13.45
N THR A 204 0.53 15.80 -13.14
CA THR A 204 -0.55 15.63 -14.13
C THR A 204 -1.74 16.57 -13.97
N ARG A 205 -1.81 17.34 -12.87
CA ARG A 205 -2.95 18.24 -12.60
C ARG A 205 -2.52 19.70 -12.64
N PRO A 206 -3.40 20.60 -13.15
CA PRO A 206 -3.25 22.03 -12.85
C PRO A 206 -3.08 22.27 -11.36
N ALA A 207 -2.21 23.20 -10.96
CA ALA A 207 -1.88 23.46 -9.55
C ALA A 207 -3.13 23.75 -8.69
N TYR A 208 -4.13 24.49 -9.23
CA TYR A 208 -5.38 24.72 -8.50
C TYR A 208 -6.19 23.43 -8.30
N LYS A 209 -6.19 22.51 -9.28
CA LYS A 209 -6.85 21.19 -9.13
C LYS A 209 -6.13 20.27 -8.16
N MET A 210 -4.81 20.35 -8.09
CA MET A 210 -4.04 19.63 -7.06
C MET A 210 -4.51 20.04 -5.66
N LEU A 211 -4.71 21.34 -5.39
CA LEU A 211 -5.22 21.87 -4.11
C LEU A 211 -6.69 21.51 -3.90
N GLN A 212 -7.54 21.64 -4.93
CA GLN A 212 -8.96 21.32 -4.86
C GLN A 212 -9.21 19.86 -4.44
N TYR A 213 -8.42 18.93 -4.98
CA TYR A 213 -8.56 17.50 -4.71
C TYR A 213 -7.67 16.99 -3.56
N ALA A 214 -7.05 17.88 -2.78
CA ALA A 214 -6.27 17.51 -1.61
C ALA A 214 -7.17 16.88 -0.53
N THR A 215 -6.82 15.66 -0.08
CA THR A 215 -7.56 14.90 0.93
C THR A 215 -6.72 14.55 2.15
N ASP A 216 -5.41 14.45 2.00
CA ASP A 216 -4.45 14.19 3.09
C ASP A 216 -3.16 15.03 2.92
N PRO A 217 -3.04 16.13 3.67
CA PRO A 217 -4.07 16.73 4.51
C PRO A 217 -5.15 17.43 3.68
N ARG A 218 -6.39 17.47 4.22
CA ARG A 218 -7.44 18.34 3.69
C ARG A 218 -7.10 19.78 4.05
N ILE A 219 -7.23 20.70 3.10
CA ILE A 219 -6.94 22.11 3.29
C ILE A 219 -8.26 22.83 3.49
N PRO A 220 -8.58 23.36 4.70
CA PRO A 220 -9.86 23.97 4.97
C PRO A 220 -10.20 25.08 3.97
N ARG A 221 -11.45 25.09 3.47
CA ARG A 221 -11.98 26.03 2.48
C ARG A 221 -11.34 26.04 1.10
N LEU A 222 -10.19 25.35 0.89
CA LEU A 222 -9.60 25.14 -0.43
C LEU A 222 -9.99 23.77 -1.00
N SER A 223 -9.81 22.70 -0.22
CA SER A 223 -10.20 21.35 -0.68
C SER A 223 -11.70 21.30 -0.97
N GLY A 224 -12.03 20.94 -2.22
CA GLY A 224 -13.40 20.86 -2.72
C GLY A 224 -13.92 22.12 -3.46
N SER A 225 -13.22 23.27 -3.40
CA SER A 225 -13.61 24.49 -4.08
C SER A 225 -12.60 24.91 -5.14
N GLU A 226 -13.00 24.85 -6.39
CA GLU A 226 -12.17 25.28 -7.53
C GLU A 226 -11.93 26.79 -7.46
N GLU A 227 -12.98 27.58 -7.25
CA GLU A 227 -12.92 29.03 -7.22
C GLU A 227 -12.00 29.53 -6.10
N ALA A 228 -12.08 28.92 -4.92
CA ALA A 228 -11.22 29.28 -3.79
C ALA A 228 -9.74 28.96 -4.07
N CYS A 229 -9.45 27.83 -4.72
CA CYS A 229 -8.08 27.47 -5.08
C CYS A 229 -7.50 28.40 -6.15
N ILE A 230 -8.30 28.79 -7.16
CA ILE A 230 -7.91 29.74 -8.19
C ILE A 230 -7.63 31.12 -7.55
N ALA A 231 -8.55 31.64 -6.74
CA ALA A 231 -8.39 32.92 -6.06
C ALA A 231 -7.13 32.93 -5.18
N PHE A 232 -6.95 31.89 -4.38
CA PHE A 232 -5.77 31.74 -3.50
C PHE A 232 -4.45 31.80 -4.26
N LEU A 233 -4.32 31.11 -5.39
CA LEU A 233 -3.09 31.13 -6.18
C LEU A 233 -2.88 32.49 -6.88
N LEU A 234 -3.94 33.11 -7.40
CA LEU A 234 -3.86 34.43 -8.05
C LEU A 234 -3.47 35.53 -7.03
N GLU A 235 -3.98 35.49 -5.78
CA GLU A 235 -3.58 36.42 -4.71
C GLU A 235 -2.10 36.30 -4.37
N LEU A 236 -1.49 35.13 -4.56
CA LEU A 236 -0.05 34.91 -4.39
C LEU A 236 0.79 35.31 -5.62
N GLY A 237 0.16 35.84 -6.67
CA GLY A 237 0.82 36.20 -7.91
C GLY A 237 1.34 35.00 -8.68
N ILE A 238 0.59 33.90 -8.66
CA ILE A 238 0.89 32.68 -9.44
C ILE A 238 0.09 32.72 -10.74
N ASP A 239 0.76 32.76 -11.86
CA ASP A 239 0.13 32.61 -13.16
C ASP A 239 -0.31 31.18 -13.35
N LEU A 240 -1.63 30.97 -13.50
CA LEU A 240 -2.21 29.63 -13.62
C LEU A 240 -2.05 29.00 -15.00
N LYS A 241 -1.79 29.83 -16.01
CA LYS A 241 -1.59 29.42 -17.41
C LYS A 241 -0.35 30.06 -17.99
N VAL A 242 0.27 29.31 -18.92
CA VAL A 242 1.24 29.86 -19.88
C VAL A 242 0.68 29.54 -21.26
N GLU A 243 0.34 30.58 -22.04
CA GLU A 243 -0.45 30.45 -23.25
C GLU A 243 -1.79 29.73 -22.98
N GLU A 244 -2.07 28.63 -23.69
CA GLU A 244 -3.26 27.81 -23.46
C GLU A 244 -3.05 26.67 -22.46
N HIS A 245 -1.81 26.48 -21.96
CA HIS A 245 -1.46 25.39 -21.06
C HIS A 245 -1.68 25.76 -19.59
N TRP A 246 -2.42 24.93 -18.85
CA TRP A 246 -2.54 25.04 -17.41
C TRP A 246 -1.27 24.53 -16.72
N ARG A 247 -0.69 25.37 -15.88
CA ARG A 247 0.52 25.01 -15.13
C ARG A 247 0.21 24.03 -14.02
N SER A 248 0.97 22.93 -14.02
CA SER A 248 1.03 21.97 -12.91
C SER A 248 1.92 22.51 -11.79
N TRP A 249 1.98 21.78 -10.67
CA TRP A 249 2.93 22.09 -9.60
C TRP A 249 4.40 22.01 -10.09
N SER A 250 4.69 21.03 -10.95
CA SER A 250 6.02 20.84 -11.52
C SER A 250 6.50 21.99 -12.41
N ASP A 251 5.57 22.75 -12.99
CA ASP A 251 5.88 23.92 -13.85
C ASP A 251 6.19 25.18 -13.05
N LEU A 252 5.92 25.18 -11.73
CA LEU A 252 6.21 26.33 -10.87
C LEU A 252 7.70 26.41 -10.53
N ASP A 253 8.24 27.61 -10.54
CA ASP A 253 9.61 27.83 -10.10
C ASP A 253 9.74 27.70 -8.56
N ARG A 254 10.99 27.68 -8.09
CA ARG A 254 11.28 27.51 -6.65
C ARG A 254 10.68 28.63 -5.79
N GLY A 255 10.68 29.88 -6.29
CA GLY A 255 10.14 31.03 -5.56
C GLY A 255 8.61 30.96 -5.47
N GLU A 256 7.95 30.58 -6.57
CA GLU A 256 6.52 30.36 -6.61
C GLU A 256 6.11 29.24 -5.64
N LYS A 257 6.77 28.07 -5.70
CA LYS A 257 6.55 26.96 -4.77
C LYS A 257 6.70 27.40 -3.32
N GLN A 258 7.74 28.14 -2.98
CA GLN A 258 7.97 28.62 -1.62
C GLN A 258 6.85 29.56 -1.15
N ARG A 259 6.36 30.48 -2.00
CA ARG A 259 5.24 31.37 -1.67
C ARG A 259 3.98 30.57 -1.38
N VAL A 260 3.63 29.60 -2.26
CA VAL A 260 2.46 28.77 -2.09
C VAL A 260 2.52 27.92 -0.83
N VAL A 261 3.65 27.23 -0.57
CA VAL A 261 3.83 26.42 0.63
C VAL A 261 3.69 27.26 1.90
N SER A 262 4.35 28.42 1.96
CA SER A 262 4.28 29.31 3.13
C SER A 262 2.85 29.82 3.37
N ALA A 263 2.15 30.20 2.30
CA ALA A 263 0.76 30.63 2.38
C ALA A 263 -0.20 29.51 2.81
N LEU A 264 0.01 28.27 2.33
CA LEU A 264 -0.80 27.11 2.77
C LEU A 264 -0.61 26.82 4.26
N VAL A 265 0.63 26.86 4.75
CA VAL A 265 0.92 26.69 6.19
C VAL A 265 0.22 27.76 7.02
N SER A 266 0.35 29.04 6.65
CA SER A 266 -0.33 30.15 7.33
C SER A 266 -1.84 30.00 7.30
N HIS A 267 -2.40 29.67 6.13
CA HIS A 267 -3.84 29.45 5.93
C HIS A 267 -4.40 28.34 6.82
N MET A 268 -3.67 27.22 6.99
CA MET A 268 -4.09 26.13 7.87
C MET A 268 -3.97 26.49 9.35
N LEU A 269 -2.87 27.20 9.76
CA LEU A 269 -2.70 27.69 11.13
C LEU A 269 -3.84 28.63 11.55
N GLU A 270 -4.15 29.63 10.72
CA GLU A 270 -5.23 30.59 10.96
C GLU A 270 -6.62 29.93 11.12
N ARG A 271 -6.79 28.72 10.55
CA ARG A 271 -8.03 27.93 10.62
C ARG A 271 -8.01 26.87 11.71
N GLY A 272 -6.99 26.89 12.57
CA GLY A 272 -6.91 26.03 13.74
C GLY A 272 -6.52 24.59 13.45
N CYS A 273 -5.90 24.32 12.29
CA CYS A 273 -5.36 22.99 12.01
C CYS A 273 -4.22 22.66 12.98
N GLY A 274 -4.16 21.42 13.43
CA GLY A 274 -3.12 20.95 14.31
C GLY A 274 -1.75 20.86 13.62
N VAL A 275 -0.65 21.02 14.37
CA VAL A 275 0.73 20.98 13.85
C VAL A 275 0.96 19.67 13.06
N LYS A 276 0.56 18.52 13.58
CA LYS A 276 0.69 17.21 12.90
C LYS A 276 -0.05 17.14 11.56
N GLU A 277 -1.15 17.86 11.41
CA GLU A 277 -1.89 17.93 10.16
C GLU A 277 -1.17 18.80 9.13
N ILE A 278 -0.68 19.95 9.56
CA ILE A 278 0.08 20.87 8.71
C ILE A 278 1.41 20.23 8.26
N GLU A 279 2.10 19.54 9.14
CA GLU A 279 3.32 18.82 8.80
C GLU A 279 3.13 17.79 7.68
N ARG A 280 1.93 17.25 7.46
CA ARG A 280 1.64 16.31 6.36
C ARG A 280 1.67 16.97 4.98
N LEU A 281 1.54 18.30 4.91
CA LEU A 281 1.65 19.02 3.63
C LEU A 281 3.00 18.82 2.96
N VAL A 282 4.09 18.83 3.75
CA VAL A 282 5.46 18.86 3.24
C VAL A 282 6.21 17.61 3.69
N GLY A 283 6.96 17.05 2.79
CA GLY A 283 7.84 15.92 3.04
C GLY A 283 8.64 15.55 1.81
N GLU A 284 9.33 14.45 1.87
CA GLU A 284 10.13 13.98 0.75
C GLU A 284 9.22 13.47 -0.38
N THR A 285 9.55 13.85 -1.58
CA THR A 285 8.88 13.43 -2.81
C THR A 285 9.91 12.87 -3.77
N TYR A 286 9.50 11.91 -4.59
CA TYR A 286 10.40 11.12 -5.43
C TYR A 286 10.00 11.30 -6.89
N THR A 287 10.94 11.80 -7.69
CA THR A 287 10.76 12.05 -9.12
C THR A 287 11.60 11.07 -9.93
N LEU A 288 10.98 10.33 -10.82
CA LEU A 288 11.64 9.45 -11.78
C LEU A 288 12.13 10.32 -12.95
N VAL A 289 13.42 10.68 -12.92
CA VAL A 289 13.97 11.76 -13.75
C VAL A 289 14.05 11.42 -15.24
N ARG A 290 14.02 10.14 -15.59
CA ARG A 290 14.01 9.66 -16.97
C ARG A 290 12.62 9.72 -17.62
N GLU A 291 11.57 9.90 -16.83
CA GLU A 291 10.19 10.01 -17.30
C GLU A 291 9.89 11.41 -17.80
N PRO A 292 9.05 11.57 -18.85
CA PRO A 292 8.70 12.86 -19.40
C PRO A 292 8.00 13.77 -18.38
N LEU A 293 8.22 15.08 -18.49
CA LEU A 293 7.46 16.09 -17.73
C LEU A 293 5.97 15.95 -18.01
N GLY A 294 5.16 16.11 -16.97
CA GLY A 294 3.70 15.96 -17.06
C GLY A 294 3.19 14.53 -17.20
N SER A 295 4.08 13.53 -17.23
CA SER A 295 3.69 12.12 -17.25
C SER A 295 3.32 11.63 -15.84
N PRO A 296 2.24 10.82 -15.70
CA PRO A 296 1.90 10.18 -14.42
C PRO A 296 2.96 9.19 -13.93
N THR A 297 3.89 8.78 -14.78
CA THR A 297 5.01 7.89 -14.43
C THR A 297 6.19 8.65 -13.84
N ARG A 298 6.18 9.99 -13.83
CA ARG A 298 7.29 10.81 -13.36
C ARG A 298 7.29 11.03 -11.84
N ASP A 299 6.14 11.21 -11.22
CA ASP A 299 5.99 11.30 -9.76
C ASP A 299 5.69 9.91 -9.18
N ALA A 300 6.47 9.43 -8.21
CA ALA A 300 6.32 8.08 -7.67
C ALA A 300 4.93 7.82 -7.08
N LYS A 301 4.27 8.82 -6.48
CA LYS A 301 2.93 8.71 -5.92
C LYS A 301 1.85 8.62 -6.99
N GLU A 302 2.01 9.38 -8.08
CA GLU A 302 1.10 9.31 -9.24
C GLU A 302 1.27 7.99 -9.99
N PHE A 303 2.51 7.53 -10.14
CA PHE A 303 2.80 6.25 -10.76
C PHE A 303 2.26 5.09 -9.91
N ALA A 304 2.51 5.08 -8.61
CA ALA A 304 1.96 4.08 -7.71
C ALA A 304 0.42 4.02 -7.79
N THR A 305 -0.25 5.17 -7.85
CA THR A 305 -1.71 5.23 -8.00
C THR A 305 -2.18 4.66 -9.34
N LEU A 306 -1.43 4.91 -10.42
CA LEU A 306 -1.71 4.35 -11.74
C LEU A 306 -1.63 2.82 -11.73
N ILE A 307 -0.57 2.26 -11.15
CA ILE A 307 -0.37 0.81 -11.06
C ILE A 307 -1.43 0.17 -10.16
N ASN A 308 -1.76 0.83 -9.05
CA ASN A 308 -2.79 0.34 -8.13
C ASN A 308 -4.18 0.26 -8.80
N ALA A 309 -4.50 1.18 -9.72
CA ALA A 309 -5.72 1.07 -10.51
C ALA A 309 -5.72 -0.18 -11.39
N CYS A 310 -4.59 -0.57 -11.99
CA CYS A 310 -4.49 -1.79 -12.79
C CYS A 310 -4.82 -3.05 -11.97
N GLY A 311 -4.19 -3.21 -10.79
CA GLY A 311 -4.45 -4.35 -9.91
C GLY A 311 -5.89 -4.43 -9.42
N ARG A 312 -6.50 -3.28 -9.07
CA ARG A 312 -7.89 -3.21 -8.59
C ARG A 312 -8.94 -3.57 -9.62
N TYR A 313 -8.62 -3.46 -10.90
CA TYR A 313 -9.50 -3.82 -12.01
C TYR A 313 -9.15 -5.17 -12.65
N ASP A 314 -8.36 -5.99 -11.94
CA ASP A 314 -7.96 -7.33 -12.40
C ASP A 314 -7.14 -7.32 -13.70
N GLU A 315 -6.41 -6.22 -13.93
CA GLU A 315 -5.53 -6.03 -15.09
C GLU A 315 -4.06 -5.81 -14.67
N PRO A 316 -3.50 -6.66 -13.76
CA PRO A 316 -2.14 -6.47 -13.24
C PRO A 316 -1.07 -6.53 -14.35
N GLU A 317 -1.31 -7.29 -15.42
CA GLU A 317 -0.42 -7.34 -16.59
C GLU A 317 -0.24 -5.96 -17.22
N VAL A 318 -1.29 -5.12 -17.25
CA VAL A 318 -1.20 -3.74 -17.76
C VAL A 318 -0.21 -2.94 -16.93
N GLY A 319 -0.34 -2.98 -15.59
CA GLY A 319 0.57 -2.31 -14.67
C GLY A 319 2.01 -2.82 -14.81
N TYR A 320 2.18 -4.12 -14.89
CA TYR A 320 3.47 -4.78 -15.08
C TYR A 320 4.19 -4.33 -16.35
N ARG A 321 3.48 -4.25 -17.49
CA ARG A 321 4.06 -3.77 -18.76
C ARG A 321 4.49 -2.31 -18.66
N VAL A 322 3.69 -1.47 -18.00
CA VAL A 322 4.06 -0.06 -17.75
C VAL A 322 5.31 0.02 -16.86
N CYS A 323 5.42 -0.78 -15.81
CA CYS A 323 6.62 -0.86 -14.95
C CYS A 323 7.87 -1.32 -15.74
N ARG A 324 7.71 -2.16 -16.74
CA ARG A 324 8.77 -2.62 -17.64
C ARG A 324 9.08 -1.66 -18.81
N GLY A 325 8.48 -0.47 -18.80
CA GLY A 325 8.85 0.59 -19.75
C GLY A 325 7.91 0.79 -20.93
N ASP A 326 6.76 0.10 -21.00
CA ASP A 326 5.75 0.47 -22.03
C ASP A 326 5.19 1.85 -21.72
N ARG A 327 5.25 2.74 -22.71
CA ARG A 327 4.77 4.13 -22.62
C ARG A 327 3.75 4.47 -23.70
N GLU A 328 3.26 3.47 -24.42
CA GLU A 328 2.29 3.61 -25.52
C GLU A 328 1.00 2.85 -25.20
N GLU A 329 0.90 1.58 -25.60
CA GLU A 329 -0.33 0.79 -25.54
C GLU A 329 -0.77 0.54 -24.09
N TYR A 330 0.12 0.00 -23.25
CA TYR A 330 -0.22 -0.35 -21.88
C TYR A 330 -0.35 0.88 -20.99
N LEU A 331 0.43 1.92 -21.20
CA LEU A 331 0.23 3.20 -20.50
C LEU A 331 -1.14 3.80 -20.83
N ALA A 332 -1.57 3.77 -22.11
CA ALA A 332 -2.90 4.26 -22.48
C ALA A 332 -4.02 3.44 -21.83
N LYS A 333 -3.87 2.10 -21.75
CA LYS A 333 -4.80 1.22 -21.02
C LYS A 333 -4.84 1.54 -19.51
N ALA A 334 -3.68 1.69 -18.87
CA ALA A 334 -3.58 2.04 -17.46
C ALA A 334 -4.26 3.39 -17.15
N LEU A 335 -4.06 4.39 -18.00
CA LEU A 335 -4.72 5.70 -17.87
C LEU A 335 -6.24 5.61 -18.02
N LYS A 336 -6.73 4.72 -18.88
CA LYS A 336 -8.18 4.45 -19.00
C LYS A 336 -8.73 3.81 -17.70
N LEU A 337 -8.01 2.83 -17.14
CA LEU A 337 -8.37 2.20 -15.86
C LEU A 337 -8.38 3.22 -14.73
N LEU A 338 -7.37 4.09 -14.65
CA LEU A 338 -7.29 5.14 -13.63
C LEU A 338 -8.44 6.16 -13.73
N ARG A 339 -8.85 6.54 -14.94
CA ARG A 339 -10.03 7.42 -15.14
C ARG A 339 -11.31 6.72 -14.70
N GLY A 340 -11.54 5.50 -15.17
CA GLY A 340 -12.71 4.69 -14.77
C GLY A 340 -12.75 4.44 -13.26
N HIS A 341 -11.59 4.27 -12.61
CA HIS A 341 -11.51 4.16 -11.16
C HIS A 341 -12.01 5.40 -10.43
N ARG A 342 -11.64 6.59 -10.91
CA ARG A 342 -12.10 7.85 -10.29
C ARG A 342 -13.62 8.04 -10.41
N GLU A 343 -14.16 7.76 -11.60
CA GLU A 343 -15.61 7.78 -11.84
C GLU A 343 -16.31 6.77 -10.93
N TYR A 344 -15.82 5.54 -10.90
CA TYR A 344 -16.36 4.48 -10.05
C TYR A 344 -16.32 4.81 -8.55
N LEU A 345 -15.26 5.48 -8.08
CA LEU A 345 -15.19 5.94 -6.68
C LEU A 345 -16.24 7.02 -6.38
N MET A 346 -16.53 7.92 -7.31
CA MET A 346 -17.58 8.92 -7.15
C MET A 346 -18.95 8.23 -7.05
N ASP A 347 -19.25 7.32 -7.99
CA ASP A 347 -20.48 6.53 -7.97
C ASP A 347 -20.63 5.70 -6.69
N SER A 348 -19.51 5.12 -6.22
CA SER A 348 -19.48 4.38 -4.95
C SER A 348 -19.84 5.26 -3.75
N MET A 349 -19.34 6.51 -3.73
CA MET A 349 -19.64 7.46 -2.66
C MET A 349 -21.09 7.93 -2.68
N ASP A 350 -21.69 8.05 -3.86
CA ASP A 350 -23.11 8.38 -4.01
C ASP A 350 -23.98 7.18 -3.56
N ALA A 351 -23.60 5.96 -3.91
CA ALA A 351 -24.27 4.75 -3.44
C ALA A 351 -24.22 4.59 -1.90
N ILE A 352 -23.09 4.94 -1.26
CA ILE A 352 -22.98 4.94 0.20
C ILE A 352 -23.86 6.04 0.81
N ALA A 353 -23.93 7.23 0.18
CA ALA A 353 -24.76 8.33 0.66
C ALA A 353 -26.26 7.98 0.60
N GLU A 354 -26.70 7.28 -0.45
CA GLU A 354 -28.07 6.79 -0.61
C GLU A 354 -28.42 5.67 0.39
N ALA A 355 -27.52 4.70 0.56
CA ALA A 355 -27.74 3.56 1.47
C ALA A 355 -27.65 3.96 2.95
N GLY A 356 -26.90 5.02 3.26
CA GLY A 356 -26.62 5.46 4.63
C GLY A 356 -25.54 4.60 5.31
N ILE A 357 -24.97 5.14 6.39
CA ILE A 357 -24.04 4.44 7.27
C ILE A 357 -24.76 4.12 8.57
N ASN A 358 -24.83 2.84 8.90
CA ASN A 358 -25.41 2.36 10.14
C ASN A 358 -24.41 2.50 11.28
N GLN A 359 -24.91 2.66 12.53
CA GLN A 359 -24.09 2.78 13.72
C GLN A 359 -24.50 1.77 14.78
N MET A 360 -23.50 1.23 15.48
CA MET A 360 -23.62 0.52 16.75
C MET A 360 -22.90 1.33 17.83
N ASP A 361 -22.79 0.77 19.05
CA ASP A 361 -22.20 1.51 20.17
C ASP A 361 -20.74 1.95 19.96
N ALA A 362 -19.94 1.12 19.29
CA ALA A 362 -18.50 1.34 19.14
C ALA A 362 -18.01 1.31 17.68
N ILE A 363 -18.86 0.99 16.73
CA ILE A 363 -18.54 0.92 15.30
C ILE A 363 -19.61 1.58 14.45
N GLN A 364 -19.23 1.95 13.22
CA GLN A 364 -20.17 2.27 12.14
C GLN A 364 -19.91 1.33 10.95
N TYR A 365 -20.95 1.07 10.14
CA TYR A 365 -20.82 0.12 9.05
C TYR A 365 -21.80 0.38 7.91
N PHE A 366 -21.48 -0.16 6.72
CA PHE A 366 -22.37 -0.22 5.58
C PHE A 366 -22.19 -1.51 4.77
N HIS A 367 -23.25 -1.91 4.07
CA HIS A 367 -23.23 -3.03 3.13
C HIS A 367 -23.29 -2.50 1.69
N ALA A 368 -22.24 -2.77 0.94
CA ALA A 368 -22.17 -2.39 -0.47
C ALA A 368 -22.75 -3.47 -1.42
N ALA A 369 -22.85 -4.70 -0.95
CA ALA A 369 -23.25 -5.86 -1.76
C ALA A 369 -22.46 -5.91 -3.08
N ASP A 370 -23.16 -5.91 -4.23
CA ASP A 370 -22.56 -5.87 -5.58
C ASP A 370 -22.38 -4.46 -6.13
N LYS A 371 -22.82 -3.42 -5.39
CA LYS A 371 -22.70 -2.02 -5.83
C LYS A 371 -21.27 -1.51 -5.80
N ILE A 372 -20.44 -2.04 -4.90
CA ILE A 372 -19.02 -1.69 -4.79
C ILE A 372 -18.19 -2.96 -4.78
N ARG A 373 -17.22 -3.04 -5.68
CA ARG A 373 -16.31 -4.19 -5.80
C ARG A 373 -15.56 -4.45 -4.50
N ASP A 374 -15.28 -5.70 -4.21
CA ASP A 374 -14.48 -6.16 -3.08
C ASP A 374 -13.08 -5.53 -3.03
N THR A 375 -12.45 -5.31 -4.20
CA THR A 375 -11.14 -4.65 -4.35
C THR A 375 -11.17 -3.14 -4.08
N VAL A 376 -12.36 -2.52 -4.08
CA VAL A 376 -12.54 -1.05 -3.94
C VAL A 376 -13.21 -0.67 -2.62
N VAL A 377 -13.97 -1.58 -1.98
CA VAL A 377 -14.77 -1.29 -0.79
C VAL A 377 -13.95 -0.69 0.37
N GLY A 378 -12.67 -1.09 0.51
CA GLY A 378 -11.78 -0.54 1.53
C GLY A 378 -11.40 0.93 1.29
N ILE A 379 -11.27 1.36 0.01
CA ILE A 379 -11.05 2.79 -0.32
C ILE A 379 -12.33 3.57 -0.07
N ALA A 380 -13.47 3.04 -0.52
CA ALA A 380 -14.76 3.68 -0.28
C ALA A 380 -15.02 3.89 1.23
N ALA A 381 -14.64 2.92 2.08
CA ALA A 381 -14.69 3.04 3.53
C ALA A 381 -13.76 4.17 4.05
N SER A 382 -12.52 4.26 3.54
CA SER A 382 -11.59 5.35 3.91
C SER A 382 -12.12 6.72 3.48
N MET A 383 -12.66 6.82 2.27
CA MET A 383 -13.25 8.07 1.77
C MET A 383 -14.50 8.48 2.57
N ALA A 384 -15.36 7.52 2.93
CA ALA A 384 -16.53 7.77 3.77
C ALA A 384 -16.13 8.31 5.15
N LEU A 385 -15.09 7.71 5.78
CA LEU A 385 -14.57 8.17 7.08
C LEU A 385 -13.92 9.55 7.01
N SER A 386 -13.41 9.96 5.84
CA SER A 386 -12.75 11.26 5.64
C SER A 386 -13.70 12.42 5.36
N ARG A 387 -15.01 12.17 5.18
CA ARG A 387 -16.01 13.24 4.96
C ARG A 387 -16.19 14.12 6.21
N GLU A 388 -16.58 15.38 6.01
CA GLU A 388 -16.82 16.34 7.13
C GLU A 388 -17.87 15.87 8.13
N ASN A 389 -18.92 15.21 7.63
CA ASN A 389 -20.03 14.70 8.43
C ASN A 389 -19.82 13.27 8.94
N ALA A 390 -18.62 12.69 8.77
CA ALA A 390 -18.33 11.34 9.24
C ALA A 390 -18.13 11.31 10.76
N THR A 391 -18.58 10.24 11.41
CA THR A 391 -18.34 9.98 12.82
C THR A 391 -16.90 9.46 13.00
N LYS A 392 -15.94 10.38 13.19
CA LYS A 392 -14.51 10.07 13.26
C LYS A 392 -14.10 9.32 14.55
N ASP A 393 -14.94 9.35 15.55
CA ASP A 393 -14.74 8.65 16.83
C ASP A 393 -15.12 7.16 16.79
N LEU A 394 -15.63 6.68 15.65
CA LEU A 394 -15.98 5.29 15.41
C LEU A 394 -15.22 4.73 14.20
N PRO A 395 -14.59 3.55 14.29
CA PRO A 395 -14.06 2.87 13.11
C PRO A 395 -15.21 2.47 12.17
N ILE A 396 -14.95 2.41 10.87
CA ILE A 396 -15.92 2.02 9.86
C ILE A 396 -15.63 0.62 9.33
N ILE A 397 -16.66 -0.21 9.24
CA ILE A 397 -16.62 -1.56 8.66
C ILE A 397 -17.51 -1.59 7.42
N ALA A 398 -16.94 -2.02 6.30
CA ALA A 398 -17.63 -2.10 5.02
C ALA A 398 -17.66 -3.54 4.51
N PHE A 399 -18.79 -3.94 3.94
CA PHE A 399 -18.99 -5.28 3.37
C PHE A 399 -19.26 -5.17 1.87
N ALA A 400 -18.69 -6.09 1.09
CA ALA A 400 -18.98 -6.29 -0.33
C ALA A 400 -19.01 -7.79 -0.67
N ASN A 401 -19.79 -8.18 -1.66
CA ASN A 401 -19.78 -9.53 -2.18
C ASN A 401 -18.43 -9.80 -2.89
N ALA A 402 -17.89 -11.00 -2.68
CA ALA A 402 -16.68 -11.50 -3.33
C ALA A 402 -16.92 -12.95 -3.82
N GLU A 403 -16.05 -13.44 -4.70
CA GLU A 403 -16.19 -14.80 -5.25
C GLU A 403 -16.13 -15.89 -4.18
N ASP A 404 -15.35 -15.67 -3.13
CA ASP A 404 -15.09 -16.64 -2.04
C ASP A 404 -15.85 -16.32 -0.75
N GLY A 405 -16.82 -15.39 -0.77
CA GLY A 405 -17.63 -15.04 0.39
C GLY A 405 -17.98 -13.56 0.46
N ILE A 406 -17.97 -13.01 1.68
CA ILE A 406 -18.18 -11.58 1.93
C ILE A 406 -16.85 -10.95 2.30
N LYS A 407 -16.38 -10.01 1.48
CA LYS A 407 -15.24 -9.17 1.79
C LYS A 407 -15.62 -8.16 2.87
N VAL A 408 -14.83 -8.12 3.92
CA VAL A 408 -14.92 -7.13 4.99
C VAL A 408 -13.70 -6.22 4.92
N SER A 409 -13.93 -4.89 5.02
CA SER A 409 -12.85 -3.91 5.09
C SER A 409 -13.10 -2.95 6.24
N ALA A 410 -12.17 -2.88 7.19
CA ALA A 410 -12.24 -1.98 8.33
C ALA A 410 -11.22 -0.85 8.20
N ARG A 411 -11.65 0.37 8.56
CA ARG A 411 -10.80 1.57 8.57
C ARG A 411 -11.03 2.35 9.85
N THR A 412 -9.97 2.99 10.33
CA THR A 412 -10.05 3.84 11.51
C THR A 412 -9.14 5.06 11.39
N THR A 413 -9.31 6.02 12.30
CA THR A 413 -8.47 7.21 12.40
C THR A 413 -7.20 6.92 13.20
N ARG A 414 -6.15 7.71 12.97
CA ARG A 414 -4.91 7.62 13.74
C ARG A 414 -5.12 7.93 15.22
N GLU A 415 -6.08 8.79 15.53
CA GLU A 415 -6.48 9.13 16.90
C GLU A 415 -7.00 7.91 17.65
N LEU A 416 -7.82 7.08 16.99
CA LEU A 416 -8.32 5.83 17.59
C LEU A 416 -7.20 4.79 17.76
N VAL A 417 -6.28 4.68 16.79
CA VAL A 417 -5.09 3.82 16.93
C VAL A 417 -4.23 4.29 18.11
N ALA A 418 -3.97 5.60 18.25
CA ALA A 418 -3.23 6.16 19.38
C ALA A 418 -3.92 5.90 20.73
N ARG A 419 -5.26 5.75 20.74
CA ARG A 419 -6.04 5.33 21.91
C ARG A 419 -6.01 3.82 22.16
N GLY A 420 -5.32 3.05 21.33
CA GLY A 420 -5.10 1.62 21.49
C GLY A 420 -5.98 0.72 20.62
N LEU A 421 -6.69 1.26 19.65
CA LEU A 421 -7.47 0.45 18.72
C LEU A 421 -6.56 -0.32 17.75
N ASP A 422 -6.79 -1.62 17.64
CA ASP A 422 -6.10 -2.54 16.74
C ASP A 422 -7.12 -3.29 15.87
N LEU A 423 -7.32 -2.78 14.64
CA LEU A 423 -8.22 -3.42 13.67
C LEU A 423 -7.70 -4.78 13.18
N ALA A 424 -6.39 -5.00 13.12
CA ALA A 424 -5.84 -6.28 12.68
C ALA A 424 -6.26 -7.41 13.64
N ALA A 425 -6.10 -7.20 14.94
CA ALA A 425 -6.52 -8.16 15.96
C ALA A 425 -8.04 -8.41 15.93
N ILE A 426 -8.83 -7.34 15.73
CA ILE A 426 -10.30 -7.45 15.66
C ILE A 426 -10.72 -8.25 14.42
N MET A 427 -10.18 -7.93 13.24
CA MET A 427 -10.51 -8.63 12.00
C MET A 427 -10.13 -10.10 12.06
N GLN A 428 -8.96 -10.42 12.64
CA GLN A 428 -8.51 -11.79 12.81
C GLN A 428 -9.43 -12.58 13.76
N ALA A 429 -9.76 -12.04 14.92
CA ALA A 429 -10.57 -12.72 15.91
C ALA A 429 -12.03 -12.87 15.46
N ALA A 430 -12.66 -11.78 14.99
CA ALA A 430 -14.06 -11.78 14.58
C ALA A 430 -14.30 -12.67 13.37
N SER A 431 -13.42 -12.64 12.36
CA SER A 431 -13.54 -13.52 11.20
C SER A 431 -13.39 -14.99 11.56
N LYS A 432 -12.39 -15.34 12.38
CA LYS A 432 -12.19 -16.72 12.85
C LYS A 432 -13.41 -17.25 13.61
N ALA A 433 -14.06 -16.42 14.41
CA ALA A 433 -15.24 -16.81 15.21
C ALA A 433 -16.48 -17.12 14.34
N VAL A 434 -16.52 -16.66 13.10
CA VAL A 434 -17.60 -16.95 12.13
C VAL A 434 -17.16 -17.91 11.00
N GLY A 435 -15.97 -18.50 11.12
CA GLY A 435 -15.47 -19.47 10.14
C GLY A 435 -14.78 -18.85 8.92
N GLY A 436 -14.40 -17.57 9.01
CA GLY A 436 -13.63 -16.85 8.01
C GLY A 436 -12.17 -16.66 8.41
N HIS A 437 -11.48 -15.78 7.70
CA HIS A 437 -10.09 -15.39 7.96
C HIS A 437 -9.92 -13.88 7.76
N GLY A 438 -9.00 -13.28 8.48
CA GLY A 438 -8.75 -11.83 8.42
C GLY A 438 -7.43 -11.44 9.05
N GLY A 439 -7.03 -10.19 8.82
CA GLY A 439 -5.81 -9.58 9.32
C GLY A 439 -5.58 -8.21 8.71
N GLY A 440 -4.36 -7.70 8.82
CA GLY A 440 -3.96 -6.39 8.26
C GLY A 440 -3.15 -5.58 9.25
N HIS A 441 -3.34 -4.26 9.23
CA HIS A 441 -2.66 -3.30 10.10
C HIS A 441 -3.62 -2.66 11.12
N HIS A 442 -3.07 -2.03 12.15
CA HIS A 442 -3.86 -1.40 13.23
C HIS A 442 -4.90 -0.39 12.71
N ALA A 443 -4.59 0.36 11.65
CA ALA A 443 -5.48 1.40 11.11
C ALA A 443 -6.35 0.91 9.93
N ALA A 444 -5.95 -0.17 9.25
CA ALA A 444 -6.59 -0.69 8.05
C ALA A 444 -6.46 -2.21 8.00
N ALA A 445 -7.56 -2.92 8.14
CA ALA A 445 -7.57 -4.37 8.13
C ALA A 445 -8.75 -4.90 7.31
N GLY A 446 -8.69 -6.18 6.95
CA GLY A 446 -9.72 -6.84 6.16
C GLY A 446 -9.96 -8.27 6.60
N ALA A 447 -11.08 -8.82 6.13
CA ALA A 447 -11.42 -10.22 6.32
C ALA A 447 -12.24 -10.74 5.13
N THR A 448 -12.31 -12.06 5.02
CA THR A 448 -13.30 -12.76 4.20
C THR A 448 -14.10 -13.67 5.12
N ILE A 449 -15.42 -13.56 5.09
CA ILE A 449 -16.33 -14.31 5.96
C ILE A 449 -17.39 -15.05 5.14
N PRO A 450 -17.97 -16.15 5.64
CA PRO A 450 -19.07 -16.83 4.99
C PRO A 450 -20.32 -15.92 4.87
N PRO A 451 -21.07 -15.97 3.75
CA PRO A 451 -22.34 -15.24 3.61
C PRO A 451 -23.34 -15.60 4.72
N GLY A 452 -24.06 -14.58 5.21
CA GLY A 452 -25.06 -14.72 6.29
C GLY A 452 -24.48 -14.67 7.71
N THR A 453 -23.17 -14.44 7.85
CA THR A 453 -22.50 -14.32 9.18
C THR A 453 -22.19 -12.87 9.55
N GLU A 454 -22.56 -11.89 8.73
CA GLU A 454 -22.20 -10.48 8.86
C GLU A 454 -22.67 -9.88 10.18
N GLN A 455 -23.90 -10.18 10.59
CA GLN A 455 -24.46 -9.67 11.83
C GLN A 455 -23.68 -10.15 13.06
N LYS A 456 -23.35 -11.45 13.11
CA LYS A 456 -22.55 -12.02 14.20
C LYS A 456 -21.14 -11.47 14.21
N PHE A 457 -20.55 -11.26 13.01
CA PHE A 457 -19.24 -10.61 12.88
C PHE A 457 -19.25 -9.18 13.45
N LEU A 458 -20.28 -8.38 13.11
CA LEU A 458 -20.43 -7.01 13.61
C LEU A 458 -20.58 -6.96 15.14
N GLU A 459 -21.34 -7.87 15.73
CA GLU A 459 -21.52 -7.95 17.20
C GLU A 459 -20.18 -8.18 17.90
N ILE A 460 -19.40 -9.16 17.42
CA ILE A 460 -18.07 -9.46 17.97
C ILE A 460 -17.12 -8.27 17.77
N ALA A 461 -17.06 -7.70 16.58
CA ALA A 461 -16.20 -6.56 16.28
C ALA A 461 -16.56 -5.35 17.14
N ASN A 462 -17.86 -5.05 17.32
CA ASN A 462 -18.35 -3.95 18.16
C ASN A 462 -17.95 -4.13 19.64
N GLU A 463 -18.06 -5.34 20.17
CA GLU A 463 -17.63 -5.66 21.53
C GLU A 463 -16.12 -5.49 21.70
N MET A 464 -15.33 -6.03 20.78
CA MET A 464 -13.86 -5.92 20.83
C MET A 464 -13.37 -4.47 20.73
N VAL A 465 -13.95 -3.66 19.82
CA VAL A 465 -13.63 -2.22 19.73
C VAL A 465 -13.92 -1.52 21.05
N ARG A 466 -15.10 -1.76 21.63
CA ARG A 466 -15.48 -1.19 22.92
C ARG A 466 -14.50 -1.55 24.01
N ASP A 467 -14.07 -2.80 24.10
CA ASP A 467 -13.18 -3.29 25.15
C ASP A 467 -11.74 -2.75 24.98
N GLN A 468 -11.21 -2.69 23.77
CA GLN A 468 -9.90 -2.08 23.50
C GLN A 468 -9.88 -0.59 23.88
N LEU A 469 -10.94 0.16 23.58
CA LEU A 469 -11.01 1.59 23.88
C LEU A 469 -11.32 1.89 25.35
N LYS A 470 -12.05 0.99 26.08
CA LYS A 470 -12.34 1.14 27.52
C LYS A 470 -11.16 0.68 28.41
N GLY A 471 -10.45 -0.37 28.07
CA GLY A 471 -9.39 -0.97 28.88
C GLY A 471 -8.27 0.01 29.23
N ARG A 472 -7.87 0.88 28.30
CA ARG A 472 -6.82 1.90 28.54
C ARG A 472 -7.29 3.16 29.26
N VAL A 473 -8.60 3.46 29.27
CA VAL A 473 -9.14 4.55 30.10
C VAL A 473 -8.99 4.23 31.60
N GLN A 474 -9.02 2.97 31.99
CA GLN A 474 -8.74 2.56 33.35
C GLN A 474 -7.24 2.63 33.69
N GLU A 475 -6.34 2.18 32.80
CA GLU A 475 -4.89 2.27 33.03
C GLU A 475 -4.40 3.73 33.14
N SER A 476 -4.93 4.65 32.34
CA SER A 476 -4.56 6.07 32.41
C SER A 476 -5.10 6.76 33.67
N ARG A 477 -6.19 6.29 34.26
CA ARG A 477 -6.70 6.80 35.55
C ARG A 477 -5.86 6.30 36.73
N PHE A 478 -5.43 5.04 36.70
CA PHE A 478 -4.54 4.50 37.76
C PHE A 478 -3.14 5.12 37.74
N SER A 479 -2.63 5.51 36.57
CA SER A 479 -1.32 6.22 36.50
C SER A 479 -1.40 7.70 36.90
N ALA A 480 -2.57 8.34 36.82
CA ALA A 480 -2.77 9.72 37.25
C ALA A 480 -3.04 9.88 38.76
N GLU A 481 -3.58 8.83 39.42
CA GLU A 481 -3.84 8.81 40.88
C GLU A 481 -2.61 8.37 41.70
N GLY A 482 -1.53 7.89 41.06
CA GLY A 482 -0.29 7.43 41.70
C GLY A 482 0.73 8.51 42.02
N LEU A 483 0.50 9.79 41.74
CA LEU A 483 1.37 10.93 42.08
C LEU A 483 0.69 11.84 43.11
N GLY A 484 0.51 11.32 44.31
CA GLY A 484 0.21 12.13 45.48
C GLY A 484 1.51 12.62 46.16
N PRO A 485 1.52 13.85 46.72
CA PRO A 485 2.76 14.49 47.19
C PRO A 485 3.24 13.87 48.49
N SER A 486 4.52 13.57 48.53
CA SER A 486 5.26 13.40 49.78
C SER A 486 6.49 14.28 49.74
#